data_b1e18bc86451b3597bca7baa372d23de
#
_entry.id   b1e18bc86451b3597bca7baa372d23de
#
_cell.length_a   1.000
_cell.length_b   1.000
_cell.length_c   1.000
_cell.angle_alpha   90.00
_cell.angle_beta   90.00
_cell.angle_gamma   90.00
#
_symmetry.space_group_name_H-M   'P 1'
#
loop_
_entity.id
_entity.type
_entity.pdbx_description
1 polymer ?
#
loop_
_entity_poly.entity_id
_entity_poly.type
_entity_poly.pdbx_seq_one_letter_code
_entity_poly.pdbx_strand_id
1 'polypeptide(L)'
;MPDIRDGAERATAPPLSETAAEEHIHGICFKTGPPARVGVELEWLVRVNGDAAAPAGHERVTRALAELTEAGELPGGGRLTIEPGGQVEISSAPATGIGSCVTQAGRDLAAVREALGEAGLTLAGLGVDPYRLPARVLDLPRYAAMEQFFDRHGPWGRVMMCSTASVQVCVDAGGDDDGYSGFRWRWRLLHALGPVLVAAFANSPLRAGRLTGWKSTRQAVWAQLDPSRTLAPAGAEPWPRGPSAAGRGTPHDAALAASWTANNGRMTGPAGATRTSGIVGRNGDGRPVPRSGGDTGLLAGLSRWGAAGPGWPPNPRGPGGTGSAGAGHVYVSRAGAEPDGAAFHVSARDGAADPRAAWAQYALDAEVMCVQRGEGQGWSAPPGLTFRDWLRGRGCEERPPTLADLSYHLSTLFPPVRPQGHLELRVIDAQPGDGWIVPAAVVSALADDPVAAQQAMVAAGSVWRDGPGPVRSGAGQRGAGQHGPAAPNGSGGPPGPWLRAARAGLADPELARAARDCFEAADAALGRAGAAPDIRQRVTDFAEEYVLRGRCPADDTLEELR
;
A
#
# COMPACT_ATOMS: atom_id res chain seq x y z
N MET A 1 21.81 2.12 14.66
CA MET A 1 23.04 2.03 13.86
C MET A 1 23.47 0.59 13.88
N PRO A 2 23.63 -0.11 12.75
CA PRO A 2 24.53 -1.23 12.71
C PRO A 2 25.92 -0.65 12.97
N ASP A 3 26.62 -1.26 13.91
CA ASP A 3 27.88 -0.86 14.51
C ASP A 3 28.98 -0.74 13.43
N ILE A 4 29.90 0.20 13.59
CA ILE A 4 31.06 0.44 12.69
C ILE A 4 31.95 -0.82 12.49
N ARG A 5 31.72 -1.87 13.25
CA ARG A 5 32.36 -3.20 13.08
C ARG A 5 31.95 -3.91 11.78
N ASP A 6 30.86 -3.52 11.14
CA ASP A 6 30.28 -4.12 9.93
C ASP A 6 31.11 -3.90 8.65
N GLY A 7 32.01 -2.92 8.61
CA GLY A 7 32.84 -2.66 7.44
C GLY A 7 33.94 -3.71 7.18
N ALA A 8 34.47 -4.32 8.25
CA ALA A 8 35.51 -5.35 8.13
C ALA A 8 34.90 -6.75 7.81
N GLU A 9 33.70 -7.04 8.31
CA GLU A 9 32.98 -8.28 7.99
C GLU A 9 32.48 -8.31 6.55
N ARG A 10 32.12 -7.14 5.99
CA ARG A 10 31.70 -7.02 4.57
C ARG A 10 32.82 -7.33 3.58
N ALA A 11 34.07 -7.07 3.93
CA ALA A 11 35.23 -7.34 3.07
C ALA A 11 35.63 -8.81 2.99
N THR A 12 35.17 -9.66 3.93
CA THR A 12 35.53 -11.08 4.04
C THR A 12 34.37 -12.01 3.65
N ALA A 13 33.17 -11.51 3.43
CA ALA A 13 32.03 -12.32 3.00
C ALA A 13 32.24 -12.84 1.57
N PRO A 14 31.90 -14.12 1.29
CA PRO A 14 31.96 -14.63 -0.08
C PRO A 14 31.08 -13.81 -1.02
N PRO A 15 31.49 -13.63 -2.30
CA PRO A 15 30.68 -12.96 -3.29
C PRO A 15 29.29 -13.59 -3.40
N LEU A 16 28.25 -12.75 -3.42
CA LEU A 16 26.88 -13.20 -3.59
C LEU A 16 26.66 -13.68 -5.03
N SER A 17 26.23 -14.93 -5.22
CA SER A 17 25.84 -15.43 -6.54
C SER A 17 24.39 -15.03 -6.87
N GLU A 18 24.04 -15.01 -8.15
CA GLU A 18 22.67 -14.72 -8.60
C GLU A 18 21.66 -15.72 -8.01
N THR A 19 21.98 -17.02 -8.04
CA THR A 19 21.15 -18.07 -7.43
C THR A 19 20.95 -17.84 -5.93
N ALA A 20 22.03 -17.54 -5.19
CA ALA A 20 21.91 -17.26 -3.76
C ALA A 20 21.10 -15.99 -3.47
N ALA A 21 21.16 -14.99 -4.35
CA ALA A 21 20.32 -13.79 -4.25
C ALA A 21 18.83 -14.12 -4.47
N GLU A 22 18.50 -14.92 -5.48
CA GLU A 22 17.13 -15.37 -5.75
C GLU A 22 16.58 -16.23 -4.60
N GLU A 23 17.35 -17.18 -4.09
CA GLU A 23 16.98 -18.00 -2.93
C GLU A 23 16.73 -17.15 -1.68
N HIS A 24 17.58 -16.16 -1.44
CA HIS A 24 17.42 -15.23 -0.32
C HIS A 24 16.13 -14.43 -0.47
N ILE A 25 15.85 -13.85 -1.63
CA ILE A 25 14.61 -13.11 -1.92
C ILE A 25 13.40 -13.99 -1.70
N HIS A 26 13.40 -15.23 -2.20
CA HIS A 26 12.29 -16.17 -1.99
C HIS A 26 12.06 -16.45 -0.50
N GLY A 27 13.13 -16.62 0.28
CA GLY A 27 13.04 -16.95 1.70
C GLY A 27 12.56 -15.80 2.60
N ILE A 28 12.92 -14.56 2.28
CA ILE A 28 12.58 -13.42 3.15
C ILE A 28 11.31 -12.68 2.74
N CYS A 29 11.00 -12.63 1.44
CA CYS A 29 9.91 -11.78 0.93
C CYS A 29 8.53 -12.42 1.06
N PHE A 30 8.43 -13.74 0.90
CA PHE A 30 7.16 -14.48 1.02
C PHE A 30 7.28 -15.51 2.15
N LYS A 31 7.17 -15.05 3.40
CA LYS A 31 7.10 -15.98 4.54
C LYS A 31 5.74 -16.66 4.53
N THR A 32 5.77 -17.98 4.38
CA THR A 32 4.55 -18.79 4.30
C THR A 32 4.03 -19.18 5.68
N GLY A 33 2.71 -19.17 5.84
CA GLY A 33 1.98 -19.54 7.04
C GLY A 33 0.51 -19.17 6.92
N PRO A 34 -0.35 -19.69 7.80
CA PRO A 34 -1.76 -19.32 7.79
C PRO A 34 -1.89 -17.81 8.07
N PRO A 35 -2.68 -17.07 7.28
CA PRO A 35 -2.88 -15.65 7.48
C PRO A 35 -3.65 -15.40 8.78
N ALA A 36 -3.16 -14.47 9.61
CA ALA A 36 -3.78 -14.10 10.87
C ALA A 36 -3.44 -12.67 11.31
N ARG A 37 -2.44 -12.04 10.69
CA ARG A 37 -1.90 -10.76 11.15
C ARG A 37 -2.21 -9.64 10.18
N VAL A 38 -2.49 -8.48 10.78
CA VAL A 38 -2.69 -7.20 10.09
C VAL A 38 -1.79 -6.16 10.73
N GLY A 39 -1.23 -5.29 9.93
CA GLY A 39 -0.49 -4.10 10.35
C GLY A 39 -0.77 -2.93 9.41
N VAL A 40 -0.41 -1.75 9.84
CA VAL A 40 -0.51 -0.54 9.05
C VAL A 40 0.76 0.29 9.16
N GLU A 41 1.14 0.95 8.06
CA GLU A 41 2.08 2.07 8.05
C GLU A 41 1.28 3.31 7.69
N LEU A 42 1.31 4.30 8.56
CA LEU A 42 0.47 5.49 8.48
C LEU A 42 1.36 6.72 8.40
N GLU A 43 1.31 7.41 7.28
CA GLU A 43 2.06 8.64 7.04
C GLU A 43 1.14 9.85 7.10
N TRP A 44 1.63 10.95 7.68
CA TRP A 44 0.94 12.23 7.69
C TRP A 44 1.88 13.39 7.41
N LEU A 45 1.32 14.39 6.74
CA LEU A 45 1.95 15.71 6.64
C LEU A 45 1.78 16.45 7.97
N VAL A 46 2.83 17.14 8.42
CA VAL A 46 2.76 17.96 9.63
C VAL A 46 2.49 19.41 9.26
N ARG A 47 1.52 20.03 9.93
CA ARG A 47 1.09 21.43 9.71
C ARG A 47 1.13 22.23 10.99
N VAL A 48 1.32 23.53 10.83
CA VAL A 48 1.17 24.52 11.91
C VAL A 48 -0.32 24.80 12.12
N ASN A 49 -0.77 24.79 13.37
CA ASN A 49 -2.15 25.13 13.70
C ASN A 49 -2.46 26.57 13.25
N GLY A 50 -3.58 26.70 12.52
CA GLY A 50 -4.03 28.01 12.00
C GLY A 50 -3.33 28.48 10.72
N ASP A 51 -2.23 27.85 10.29
CA ASP A 51 -1.54 28.16 9.02
C ASP A 51 -1.05 26.90 8.32
N ALA A 52 -1.90 26.36 7.43
CA ALA A 52 -1.60 25.12 6.71
C ALA A 52 -0.47 25.25 5.68
N ALA A 53 -0.10 26.46 5.27
CA ALA A 53 0.98 26.73 4.31
C ALA A 53 2.33 26.94 5.00
N ALA A 54 2.35 27.30 6.28
CA ALA A 54 3.57 27.51 7.02
C ALA A 54 4.35 26.19 7.18
N PRO A 55 5.70 26.23 7.05
CA PRO A 55 6.52 25.07 7.34
C PRO A 55 6.49 24.75 8.84
N ALA A 56 6.25 23.50 9.19
CA ALA A 56 6.23 23.04 10.59
C ALA A 56 7.61 23.20 11.28
N GLY A 57 8.68 23.16 10.49
CA GLY A 57 10.06 23.21 10.97
C GLY A 57 10.54 21.86 11.52
N HIS A 58 11.58 21.30 10.92
CA HIS A 58 12.10 19.98 11.31
C HIS A 58 12.47 19.89 12.79
N GLU A 59 13.20 20.88 13.31
CA GLU A 59 13.58 20.93 14.72
C GLU A 59 12.38 20.97 15.66
N ARG A 60 11.31 21.69 15.29
CA ARG A 60 10.08 21.76 16.10
C ARG A 60 9.38 20.41 16.16
N VAL A 61 9.26 19.73 15.01
CA VAL A 61 8.66 18.39 14.92
C VAL A 61 9.48 17.38 15.70
N THR A 62 10.80 17.31 15.45
CA THR A 62 11.70 16.38 16.13
C THR A 62 11.69 16.58 17.65
N ARG A 63 11.64 17.81 18.09
CA ARG A 63 11.60 18.19 19.49
C ARG A 63 10.27 17.77 20.16
N ALA A 64 9.15 17.99 19.48
CA ALA A 64 7.84 17.57 19.98
C ALA A 64 7.74 16.04 20.12
N LEU A 65 8.40 15.29 19.27
CA LEU A 65 8.36 13.83 19.24
C LEU A 65 9.55 13.15 19.95
N ALA A 66 10.42 13.93 20.63
CA ALA A 66 11.67 13.42 21.19
C ALA A 66 11.46 12.26 22.17
N GLU A 67 10.57 12.43 23.14
CA GLU A 67 10.29 11.42 24.17
C GLU A 67 9.76 10.12 23.57
N LEU A 68 8.86 10.21 22.58
CA LEU A 68 8.32 9.05 21.87
C LEU A 68 9.39 8.35 21.03
N THR A 69 10.31 9.13 20.42
CA THR A 69 11.41 8.58 19.63
C THR A 69 12.48 7.92 20.50
N GLU A 70 12.79 8.51 21.67
CA GLU A 70 13.75 7.98 22.63
C GLU A 70 13.25 6.71 23.33
N ALA A 71 11.93 6.58 23.54
CA ALA A 71 11.32 5.35 24.04
C ALA A 71 11.49 4.17 23.09
N GLY A 72 11.69 4.43 21.77
CA GLY A 72 11.95 3.41 20.75
C GLY A 72 10.71 2.61 20.33
N GLU A 73 9.69 2.54 21.16
CA GLU A 73 8.42 1.85 20.93
C GLU A 73 7.28 2.72 21.45
N LEU A 74 6.23 2.89 20.64
CA LEU A 74 5.04 3.66 21.01
C LEU A 74 4.12 2.88 21.97
N PRO A 75 3.16 3.54 22.65
CA PRO A 75 2.28 2.89 23.65
C PRO A 75 1.46 1.70 23.14
N GLY A 76 1.20 1.62 21.84
CA GLY A 76 0.52 0.49 21.19
C GLY A 76 1.48 -0.55 20.60
N GLY A 77 2.79 -0.36 20.77
CA GLY A 77 3.83 -1.25 20.26
C GLY A 77 4.35 -0.92 18.86
N GLY A 78 3.91 0.20 18.29
CA GLY A 78 4.36 0.68 16.99
C GLY A 78 5.69 1.44 17.08
N ARG A 79 6.19 1.85 15.92
CA ARG A 79 7.41 2.64 15.77
C ARG A 79 7.10 3.96 15.08
N LEU A 80 7.80 5.00 15.51
CA LEU A 80 7.72 6.33 14.96
C LEU A 80 8.95 6.63 14.11
N THR A 81 8.72 7.10 12.89
CA THR A 81 9.76 7.58 11.98
C THR A 81 9.41 8.96 11.41
N ILE A 82 10.43 9.69 10.99
CA ILE A 82 10.29 10.95 10.27
C ILE A 82 10.83 10.72 8.86
N GLU A 83 10.00 11.02 7.87
CA GLU A 83 10.31 10.86 6.47
C GLU A 83 11.11 12.05 5.90
N PRO A 84 11.75 11.92 4.71
CA PRO A 84 12.67 12.91 4.15
C PRO A 84 12.12 14.34 4.08
N GLY A 85 10.84 14.54 3.92
CA GLY A 85 10.18 15.86 3.87
C GLY A 85 9.61 16.32 5.20
N GLY A 86 9.85 15.58 6.30
CA GLY A 86 9.31 15.89 7.62
C GLY A 86 7.90 15.31 7.85
N GLN A 87 7.44 14.40 7.01
CA GLN A 87 6.23 13.63 7.28
C GLN A 87 6.49 12.71 8.47
N VAL A 88 5.45 12.48 9.26
CA VAL A 88 5.49 11.56 10.40
C VAL A 88 4.88 10.24 9.98
N GLU A 89 5.60 9.16 10.21
CA GLU A 89 5.15 7.80 9.95
C GLU A 89 5.04 7.00 11.25
N ILE A 90 3.94 6.25 11.37
CA ILE A 90 3.74 5.25 12.42
C ILE A 90 3.62 3.89 11.74
N SER A 91 4.58 3.01 12.01
CA SER A 91 4.51 1.60 11.63
C SER A 91 3.98 0.80 12.81
N SER A 92 2.77 0.26 12.72
CA SER A 92 2.16 -0.51 13.81
C SER A 92 2.89 -1.83 14.07
N ALA A 93 2.79 -2.34 15.31
CA ALA A 93 3.10 -3.74 15.55
C ALA A 93 2.11 -4.65 14.78
N PRO A 94 2.55 -5.85 14.32
CA PRO A 94 1.66 -6.81 13.69
C PRO A 94 0.67 -7.37 14.72
N ALA A 95 -0.62 -7.15 14.46
CA ALA A 95 -1.71 -7.50 15.38
C ALA A 95 -2.53 -8.68 14.86
N THR A 96 -3.09 -9.49 15.75
CA THR A 96 -4.02 -10.56 15.40
C THR A 96 -5.39 -9.96 15.08
N GLY A 97 -5.69 -9.83 13.79
CA GLY A 97 -6.94 -9.28 13.26
C GLY A 97 -7.08 -7.77 13.40
N ILE A 98 -8.05 -7.24 12.65
CA ILE A 98 -8.24 -5.79 12.48
C ILE A 98 -8.58 -5.04 13.77
N GLY A 99 -9.35 -5.63 14.69
CA GLY A 99 -9.73 -5.00 15.97
C GLY A 99 -8.53 -4.67 16.85
N SER A 100 -7.59 -5.62 16.96
CA SER A 100 -6.34 -5.41 17.72
C SER A 100 -5.44 -4.40 17.03
N CYS A 101 -5.34 -4.44 15.68
CA CYS A 101 -4.56 -3.49 14.90
C CYS A 101 -5.07 -2.06 15.11
N VAL A 102 -6.39 -1.83 14.99
CA VAL A 102 -7.02 -0.52 15.19
C VAL A 102 -6.80 -0.01 16.62
N THR A 103 -6.93 -0.88 17.61
CA THR A 103 -6.73 -0.50 19.03
C THR A 103 -5.28 -0.08 19.29
N GLN A 104 -4.30 -0.84 18.80
CA GLN A 104 -2.88 -0.59 19.02
C GLN A 104 -2.41 0.66 18.25
N ALA A 105 -2.64 0.72 16.94
CA ALA A 105 -2.26 1.86 16.12
C ALA A 105 -3.01 3.15 16.53
N GLY A 106 -4.24 3.02 17.03
CA GLY A 106 -5.00 4.14 17.57
C GLY A 106 -4.38 4.75 18.83
N ARG A 107 -3.80 3.92 19.74
CA ARG A 107 -3.05 4.40 20.90
C ARG A 107 -1.77 5.13 20.48
N ASP A 108 -1.05 4.56 19.52
CA ASP A 108 0.17 5.16 18.99
C ASP A 108 -0.11 6.53 18.36
N LEU A 109 -1.15 6.61 17.54
CA LEU A 109 -1.57 7.84 16.89
C LEU A 109 -2.06 8.89 17.89
N ALA A 110 -2.74 8.48 18.96
CA ALA A 110 -3.18 9.39 20.02
C ALA A 110 -1.98 10.05 20.72
N ALA A 111 -0.95 9.27 21.08
CA ALA A 111 0.27 9.79 21.70
C ALA A 111 1.02 10.77 20.77
N VAL A 112 1.13 10.45 19.48
CA VAL A 112 1.78 11.34 18.51
C VAL A 112 0.97 12.63 18.30
N ARG A 113 -0.37 12.55 18.27
CA ARG A 113 -1.24 13.73 18.15
C ARG A 113 -1.13 14.64 19.37
N GLU A 114 -1.06 14.06 20.56
CA GLU A 114 -0.89 14.80 21.81
C GLU A 114 0.42 15.56 21.80
N ALA A 115 1.55 14.89 21.57
CA ALA A 115 2.89 15.49 21.55
C ALA A 115 3.02 16.61 20.50
N LEU A 116 2.46 16.42 19.31
CA LEU A 116 2.44 17.45 18.27
C LEU A 116 1.49 18.60 18.62
N GLY A 117 0.34 18.30 19.23
CA GLY A 117 -0.65 19.29 19.66
C GLY A 117 -0.10 20.28 20.67
N GLU A 118 0.67 19.80 21.67
CA GLU A 118 1.38 20.63 22.65
C GLU A 118 2.39 21.59 21.99
N ALA A 119 2.97 21.17 20.87
CA ALA A 119 3.86 22.01 20.09
C ALA A 119 3.11 22.92 19.07
N GLY A 120 1.78 23.02 19.11
CA GLY A 120 0.98 23.79 18.14
C GLY A 120 1.05 23.24 16.71
N LEU A 121 1.21 21.93 16.58
CA LEU A 121 1.26 21.20 15.30
C LEU A 121 0.09 20.24 15.19
N THR A 122 -0.26 19.86 13.96
CA THR A 122 -1.31 18.88 13.69
C THR A 122 -0.93 17.98 12.52
N LEU A 123 -1.49 16.76 12.51
CA LEU A 123 -1.35 15.81 11.42
C LEU A 123 -2.42 16.05 10.36
N ALA A 124 -2.02 16.14 9.10
CA ALA A 124 -2.90 16.29 7.95
C ALA A 124 -2.85 15.03 7.09
N GLY A 125 -3.99 14.34 7.02
CA GLY A 125 -4.15 13.14 6.20
C GLY A 125 -4.51 13.48 4.77
N LEU A 126 -3.52 13.84 3.96
CA LEU A 126 -3.64 14.15 2.53
C LEU A 126 -2.54 13.42 1.77
N GLY A 127 -2.87 12.90 0.60
CA GLY A 127 -1.90 12.14 -0.20
C GLY A 127 -0.73 12.96 -0.74
N VAL A 128 -0.90 14.27 -0.92
CA VAL A 128 0.16 15.22 -1.32
C VAL A 128 0.00 16.53 -0.56
N ASP A 129 1.11 17.17 -0.21
CA ASP A 129 1.08 18.51 0.37
C ASP A 129 0.50 19.52 -0.65
N PRO A 130 -0.64 20.15 -0.32
CA PRO A 130 -1.33 21.03 -1.26
C PRO A 130 -0.68 22.39 -1.43
N TYR A 131 0.21 22.82 -0.53
CA TYR A 131 0.69 24.18 -0.51
C TYR A 131 2.21 24.30 -0.65
N ARG A 132 2.96 23.48 0.09
CA ARG A 132 4.41 23.62 0.20
C ARG A 132 5.13 22.95 -0.96
N LEU A 133 6.26 23.54 -1.35
CA LEU A 133 7.17 22.89 -2.29
C LEU A 133 7.94 21.76 -1.60
N PRO A 134 8.32 20.69 -2.33
CA PRO A 134 9.08 19.59 -1.76
C PRO A 134 10.45 20.08 -1.29
N ALA A 135 10.75 19.83 -0.03
CA ALA A 135 12.05 20.15 0.58
C ALA A 135 12.51 18.98 1.45
N ARG A 136 13.72 18.51 1.23
CA ARG A 136 14.31 17.46 2.06
C ARG A 136 14.85 18.09 3.36
N VAL A 137 14.41 17.57 4.49
CA VAL A 137 14.80 18.01 5.83
C VAL A 137 15.77 17.05 6.52
N LEU A 138 15.86 15.79 6.05
CA LEU A 138 16.79 14.80 6.60
C LEU A 138 18.07 14.75 5.76
N ASP A 139 19.19 15.09 6.38
CA ASP A 139 20.50 15.04 5.73
C ASP A 139 21.20 13.70 5.96
N LEU A 140 20.67 12.64 5.32
CA LEU A 140 21.23 11.30 5.37
C LEU A 140 21.74 10.89 3.97
N PRO A 141 22.87 10.14 3.88
CA PRO A 141 23.45 9.71 2.60
C PRO A 141 22.45 8.95 1.71
N ARG A 142 21.55 8.16 2.33
CA ARG A 142 20.46 7.47 1.62
C ARG A 142 19.58 8.44 0.85
N TYR A 143 19.10 9.49 1.52
CA TYR A 143 18.15 10.41 0.91
C TYR A 143 18.81 11.35 -0.11
N ALA A 144 20.09 11.67 0.10
CA ALA A 144 20.86 12.36 -0.91
C ALA A 144 21.03 11.51 -2.19
N ALA A 145 21.31 10.22 -2.04
CA ALA A 145 21.41 9.29 -3.16
C ALA A 145 20.05 9.09 -3.86
N MET A 146 18.94 8.95 -3.10
CA MET A 146 17.58 8.87 -3.65
C MET A 146 17.23 10.13 -4.46
N GLU A 147 17.50 11.30 -3.93
CA GLU A 147 17.26 12.58 -4.61
C GLU A 147 18.02 12.64 -5.93
N GLN A 148 19.34 12.32 -5.93
CA GLN A 148 20.16 12.26 -7.14
C GLN A 148 19.66 11.23 -8.15
N PHE A 149 19.22 10.07 -7.67
CA PHE A 149 18.69 9.02 -8.54
C PHE A 149 17.44 9.50 -9.27
N PHE A 150 16.47 10.02 -8.55
CA PHE A 150 15.20 10.44 -9.13
C PHE A 150 15.31 11.71 -9.98
N ASP A 151 16.20 12.64 -9.64
CA ASP A 151 16.43 13.86 -10.42
C ASP A 151 16.88 13.60 -11.87
N ARG A 152 17.43 12.41 -12.15
CA ARG A 152 17.76 11.97 -13.52
C ARG A 152 16.52 11.89 -14.42
N HIS A 153 15.35 11.63 -13.83
CA HIS A 153 14.08 11.41 -14.52
C HIS A 153 13.09 12.58 -14.39
N GLY A 154 13.47 13.66 -13.71
CA GLY A 154 12.66 14.86 -13.52
C GLY A 154 12.34 15.17 -12.06
N PRO A 155 11.47 16.16 -11.80
CA PRO A 155 11.28 16.70 -10.45
C PRO A 155 10.38 15.85 -9.54
N TRP A 156 9.77 14.79 -10.08
CA TRP A 156 8.71 14.05 -9.40
C TRP A 156 9.21 13.21 -8.24
N GLY A 157 10.48 12.81 -8.26
CA GLY A 157 11.11 12.09 -7.16
C GLY A 157 11.16 12.91 -5.85
N ARG A 158 11.47 14.19 -5.94
CA ARG A 158 11.44 15.09 -4.78
C ARG A 158 10.02 15.28 -4.24
N VAL A 159 9.03 15.36 -5.12
CA VAL A 159 7.62 15.44 -4.70
C VAL A 159 7.22 14.17 -3.98
N MET A 160 7.55 13.00 -4.52
CA MET A 160 7.27 11.71 -3.89
C MET A 160 7.93 11.63 -2.50
N MET A 161 9.23 11.89 -2.41
CA MET A 161 9.98 11.75 -1.16
C MET A 161 9.56 12.75 -0.07
N CYS A 162 9.27 14.00 -0.46
CA CYS A 162 9.17 15.10 0.49
C CYS A 162 7.77 15.72 0.63
N SER A 163 6.79 15.27 -0.15
CA SER A 163 5.46 15.89 -0.15
C SER A 163 4.31 14.90 -0.19
N THR A 164 4.57 13.58 -0.21
CA THR A 164 3.48 12.58 -0.21
C THR A 164 3.32 11.94 1.15
N ALA A 165 2.09 11.45 1.41
CA ALA A 165 1.77 10.63 2.56
C ALA A 165 0.70 9.59 2.20
N SER A 166 0.74 8.42 2.87
CA SER A 166 -0.08 7.26 2.53
C SER A 166 -0.62 6.51 3.74
N VAL A 167 -1.61 5.68 3.47
CA VAL A 167 -1.97 4.54 4.31
C VAL A 167 -1.48 3.28 3.61
N GLN A 168 -0.63 2.51 4.28
CA GLN A 168 -0.17 1.22 3.79
C GLN A 168 -0.76 0.14 4.68
N VAL A 169 -1.29 -0.92 4.06
CA VAL A 169 -1.92 -2.02 4.79
C VAL A 169 -1.10 -3.28 4.58
N CYS A 170 -0.64 -3.86 5.69
CA CYS A 170 0.18 -5.04 5.74
C CYS A 170 -0.67 -6.25 6.14
N VAL A 171 -0.64 -7.31 5.35
CA VAL A 171 -1.30 -8.58 5.63
C VAL A 171 -0.31 -9.73 5.45
N ASP A 172 -0.47 -10.84 6.18
CA ASP A 172 0.38 -12.01 5.99
C ASP A 172 0.41 -12.44 4.52
N ALA A 173 1.56 -12.92 4.05
CA ALA A 173 1.70 -13.38 2.67
C ALA A 173 0.77 -14.56 2.37
N GLY A 174 0.52 -15.42 3.34
CA GLY A 174 -0.35 -16.60 3.21
C GLY A 174 0.41 -17.92 3.16
N GLY A 175 -0.30 -19.02 3.03
CA GLY A 175 0.25 -20.37 2.91
C GLY A 175 0.90 -20.65 1.55
N ASP A 176 1.50 -21.83 1.40
CA ASP A 176 2.03 -22.33 0.10
C ASP A 176 1.00 -23.23 -0.61
N ASP A 177 -0.27 -22.92 -0.43
CA ASP A 177 -1.39 -23.55 -1.11
C ASP A 177 -1.88 -22.68 -2.29
N ASP A 178 -2.67 -23.28 -3.19
CA ASP A 178 -3.23 -22.57 -4.33
C ASP A 178 -4.59 -21.91 -4.04
N GLY A 179 -5.07 -22.01 -2.80
CA GLY A 179 -6.34 -21.42 -2.36
C GLY A 179 -6.23 -19.94 -2.03
N TYR A 180 -7.35 -19.37 -1.59
CA TYR A 180 -7.44 -17.94 -1.22
C TYR A 180 -6.50 -17.54 -0.06
N SER A 181 -6.13 -18.49 0.80
CA SER A 181 -5.16 -18.30 1.89
C SER A 181 -3.70 -18.39 1.42
N GLY A 182 -3.47 -18.84 0.19
CA GLY A 182 -2.14 -18.98 -0.38
C GLY A 182 -1.57 -17.66 -0.90
N PHE A 183 -0.23 -17.52 -0.79
CA PHE A 183 0.43 -16.29 -1.19
C PHE A 183 0.25 -15.94 -2.67
N ARG A 184 0.06 -16.93 -3.56
CA ARG A 184 -0.18 -16.71 -4.99
C ARG A 184 -1.51 -16.03 -5.25
N TRP A 185 -2.55 -16.44 -4.53
CA TRP A 185 -3.87 -15.81 -4.63
C TRP A 185 -3.86 -14.41 -4.02
N ARG A 186 -3.35 -14.27 -2.79
CA ARG A 186 -3.31 -13.00 -2.06
C ARG A 186 -2.51 -11.93 -2.79
N TRP A 187 -1.38 -12.31 -3.40
CA TRP A 187 -0.58 -11.44 -4.26
C TRP A 187 -1.39 -10.89 -5.43
N ARG A 188 -2.10 -11.77 -6.16
CA ARG A 188 -2.94 -11.35 -7.29
C ARG A 188 -4.12 -10.50 -6.84
N LEU A 189 -4.77 -10.87 -5.75
CA LEU A 189 -5.91 -10.13 -5.19
C LEU A 189 -5.52 -8.69 -4.85
N LEU A 190 -4.42 -8.48 -4.13
CA LEU A 190 -3.99 -7.13 -3.75
C LEU A 190 -3.63 -6.27 -4.98
N HIS A 191 -3.03 -6.85 -6.01
CA HIS A 191 -2.79 -6.14 -7.26
C HIS A 191 -4.08 -5.84 -8.02
N ALA A 192 -5.03 -6.79 -8.03
CA ALA A 192 -6.34 -6.58 -8.65
C ALA A 192 -7.10 -5.42 -8.00
N LEU A 193 -7.09 -5.38 -6.67
CA LEU A 193 -7.77 -4.37 -5.85
C LEU A 193 -7.12 -2.98 -6.00
N GLY A 194 -5.84 -2.90 -6.35
CA GLY A 194 -5.10 -1.64 -6.36
C GLY A 194 -5.84 -0.46 -7.03
N PRO A 195 -6.29 -0.55 -8.28
CA PRO A 195 -7.03 0.53 -8.93
C PRO A 195 -8.35 0.91 -8.22
N VAL A 196 -9.07 -0.08 -7.69
CA VAL A 196 -10.32 0.15 -6.95
C VAL A 196 -10.06 0.94 -5.67
N LEU A 197 -9.01 0.58 -4.93
CA LEU A 197 -8.61 1.26 -3.70
C LEU A 197 -8.04 2.65 -3.96
N VAL A 198 -7.25 2.82 -5.04
CA VAL A 198 -6.82 4.17 -5.47
C VAL A 198 -8.04 5.05 -5.74
N ALA A 199 -9.05 4.55 -6.44
CA ALA A 199 -10.25 5.33 -6.77
C ALA A 199 -11.09 5.67 -5.54
N ALA A 200 -11.27 4.72 -4.61
CA ALA A 200 -12.08 4.91 -3.41
C ALA A 200 -11.43 5.86 -2.40
N PHE A 201 -10.11 5.79 -2.24
CA PHE A 201 -9.37 6.54 -1.22
C PHE A 201 -8.52 7.69 -1.78
N ALA A 202 -8.76 8.12 -3.02
CA ALA A 202 -8.08 9.27 -3.60
C ALA A 202 -8.32 10.52 -2.76
N ASN A 203 -7.24 11.19 -2.32
CA ASN A 203 -7.30 12.32 -1.38
C ASN A 203 -6.15 13.31 -1.60
N SER A 204 -5.87 13.68 -2.85
CA SER A 204 -4.80 14.64 -3.16
C SER A 204 -5.06 15.42 -4.45
N PRO A 205 -6.16 16.23 -4.53
CA PRO A 205 -6.51 16.94 -5.75
C PRO A 205 -5.71 18.22 -5.96
N LEU A 206 -4.95 18.68 -4.95
CA LEU A 206 -4.23 19.94 -4.94
C LEU A 206 -2.72 19.75 -4.87
N ARG A 207 -1.97 20.67 -5.50
CA ARG A 207 -0.54 20.85 -5.34
C ARG A 207 -0.13 22.30 -5.63
N ALA A 208 0.75 22.87 -4.80
CA ALA A 208 1.21 24.26 -4.91
C ALA A 208 0.02 25.26 -5.03
N GLY A 209 -1.03 25.06 -4.21
CA GLY A 209 -2.23 25.89 -4.16
C GLY A 209 -3.15 25.77 -5.38
N ARG A 210 -2.96 24.79 -6.27
CA ARG A 210 -3.70 24.67 -7.52
C ARG A 210 -4.27 23.27 -7.71
N LEU A 211 -5.44 23.21 -8.37
CA LEU A 211 -6.02 21.95 -8.84
C LEU A 211 -5.10 21.28 -9.86
N THR A 212 -4.84 20.00 -9.68
CA THR A 212 -3.95 19.23 -10.56
C THR A 212 -4.69 18.53 -11.69
N GLY A 213 -6.01 18.38 -11.57
CA GLY A 213 -6.83 17.59 -12.48
C GLY A 213 -6.84 16.09 -12.17
N TRP A 214 -6.25 15.69 -11.03
CA TRP A 214 -6.23 14.34 -10.51
C TRP A 214 -6.97 14.28 -9.17
N LYS A 215 -7.66 13.17 -8.86
CA LYS A 215 -8.19 12.88 -7.54
C LYS A 215 -7.08 12.39 -6.59
N SER A 216 -6.17 11.55 -7.12
CA SER A 216 -4.92 11.19 -6.46
C SER A 216 -3.73 11.72 -7.26
N THR A 217 -3.26 12.90 -6.91
CA THR A 217 -2.01 13.45 -7.44
C THR A 217 -0.83 12.61 -6.99
N ARG A 218 -0.89 11.98 -5.82
CA ARG A 218 0.13 11.06 -5.33
C ARG A 218 0.37 9.94 -6.34
N GLN A 219 -0.66 9.25 -6.79
CA GLN A 219 -0.53 8.17 -7.77
C GLN A 219 -0.05 8.68 -9.14
N ALA A 220 -0.47 9.88 -9.54
CA ALA A 220 0.02 10.50 -10.76
C ALA A 220 1.53 10.84 -10.68
N VAL A 221 2.04 11.24 -9.49
CA VAL A 221 3.47 11.44 -9.23
C VAL A 221 4.23 10.11 -9.32
N TRP A 222 3.73 9.06 -8.65
CA TRP A 222 4.33 7.73 -8.68
C TRP A 222 4.47 7.18 -10.10
N ALA A 223 3.51 7.44 -10.98
CA ALA A 223 3.53 7.02 -12.38
C ALA A 223 4.60 7.74 -13.23
N GLN A 224 5.23 8.80 -12.73
CA GLN A 224 6.32 9.53 -13.40
C GLN A 224 7.72 9.09 -12.94
N LEU A 225 7.80 8.18 -11.97
CA LEU A 225 9.07 7.69 -11.44
C LEU A 225 9.61 6.53 -12.27
N ASP A 226 10.80 6.06 -11.90
CA ASP A 226 11.43 4.91 -12.52
C ASP A 226 10.51 3.67 -12.49
N PRO A 227 10.05 3.17 -13.67
CA PRO A 227 9.11 2.06 -13.72
C PRO A 227 9.70 0.74 -13.24
N SER A 228 11.04 0.60 -13.22
CA SER A 228 11.70 -0.63 -12.76
C SER A 228 11.51 -0.89 -11.27
N ARG A 229 11.06 0.13 -10.50
CA ARG A 229 10.84 0.03 -9.05
C ARG A 229 9.48 0.47 -8.56
N THR A 230 8.63 1.06 -9.43
CA THR A 230 7.33 1.61 -9.03
C THR A 230 6.14 0.94 -9.72
N LEU A 231 6.37 0.17 -10.78
CA LEU A 231 5.32 -0.64 -11.40
C LEU A 231 5.19 -2.00 -10.71
N ALA A 232 4.04 -2.64 -10.90
CA ALA A 232 3.85 -4.02 -10.51
C ALA A 232 4.81 -4.95 -11.27
N PRO A 233 5.38 -5.99 -10.64
CA PRO A 233 6.17 -7.00 -11.32
C PRO A 233 5.39 -7.67 -12.46
N ALA A 234 6.08 -8.12 -13.51
CA ALA A 234 5.45 -8.84 -14.60
C ALA A 234 4.73 -10.09 -14.09
N GLY A 235 3.48 -10.31 -14.53
CA GLY A 235 2.66 -11.44 -14.07
C GLY A 235 1.94 -11.22 -12.73
N ALA A 236 2.09 -10.05 -12.10
CA ALA A 236 1.28 -9.65 -10.94
C ALA A 236 -0.13 -9.20 -11.35
N GLU A 237 -0.37 -8.98 -12.64
CA GLU A 237 -1.69 -8.65 -13.16
C GLU A 237 -2.69 -9.78 -12.90
N PRO A 238 -3.93 -9.47 -12.48
CA PRO A 238 -4.89 -10.49 -12.03
C PRO A 238 -5.35 -11.43 -13.15
N TRP A 239 -5.22 -11.03 -14.42
CA TRP A 239 -5.59 -11.83 -15.57
C TRP A 239 -4.41 -11.94 -16.53
N PRO A 240 -4.05 -13.18 -16.97
CA PRO A 240 -3.09 -13.33 -18.04
C PRO A 240 -3.65 -12.61 -19.28
N ARG A 241 -2.84 -11.77 -19.91
CA ARG A 241 -3.21 -11.19 -21.19
C ARG A 241 -3.42 -12.34 -22.16
N GLY A 242 -4.65 -12.49 -22.62
CA GLY A 242 -4.95 -13.40 -23.73
C GLY A 242 -4.02 -13.03 -24.91
N PRO A 243 -3.62 -13.98 -25.75
CA PRO A 243 -2.91 -13.69 -26.96
C PRO A 243 -3.71 -12.64 -27.73
N SER A 244 -3.01 -11.56 -28.14
CA SER A 244 -3.61 -10.42 -28.84
C SER A 244 -4.60 -10.88 -29.89
N ALA A 245 -5.82 -10.41 -29.81
CA ALA A 245 -7.00 -10.43 -30.70
C ALA A 245 -6.97 -11.30 -31.99
N ALA A 246 -6.49 -12.53 -31.91
CA ALA A 246 -6.59 -13.54 -32.97
C ALA A 246 -7.10 -14.91 -32.48
N GLY A 247 -7.58 -15.02 -31.23
CA GLY A 247 -8.08 -16.26 -30.67
C GLY A 247 -9.32 -16.04 -29.79
N ARG A 248 -10.43 -16.60 -30.18
CA ARG A 248 -11.72 -16.61 -29.49
C ARG A 248 -11.57 -17.05 -28.04
N GLY A 249 -12.26 -16.37 -27.11
CA GLY A 249 -12.31 -16.70 -25.69
C GLY A 249 -12.64 -18.18 -25.47
N THR A 250 -12.05 -18.77 -24.43
CA THR A 250 -12.27 -20.19 -24.13
C THR A 250 -13.69 -20.42 -23.64
N PRO A 251 -14.28 -21.60 -23.84
CA PRO A 251 -15.62 -21.95 -23.35
C PRO A 251 -15.77 -21.81 -21.82
N HIS A 252 -14.66 -21.79 -21.10
CA HIS A 252 -14.62 -21.66 -19.64
C HIS A 252 -14.92 -20.24 -19.15
N ASP A 253 -14.44 -19.21 -19.86
CA ASP A 253 -14.70 -17.80 -19.51
C ASP A 253 -16.16 -17.43 -19.74
N ALA A 254 -16.81 -18.06 -20.73
CA ALA A 254 -18.23 -17.91 -21.00
C ALA A 254 -19.09 -18.59 -19.93
N ALA A 255 -18.65 -19.71 -19.36
CA ALA A 255 -19.35 -20.41 -18.30
C ALA A 255 -19.36 -19.68 -16.96
N LEU A 256 -18.23 -19.02 -16.60
CA LEU A 256 -18.12 -18.19 -15.39
C LEU A 256 -19.01 -16.93 -15.48
N ALA A 257 -19.02 -16.27 -16.63
CA ALA A 257 -19.89 -15.12 -16.87
C ALA A 257 -21.39 -15.52 -16.89
N ALA A 258 -21.72 -16.68 -17.44
CA ALA A 258 -23.09 -17.18 -17.50
C ALA A 258 -23.63 -17.63 -16.13
N SER A 259 -22.81 -18.24 -15.27
CA SER A 259 -23.23 -18.65 -13.93
C SER A 259 -23.52 -17.45 -13.02
N TRP A 260 -22.78 -16.35 -13.18
CA TRP A 260 -23.00 -15.12 -12.41
C TRP A 260 -24.30 -14.40 -12.81
N THR A 261 -24.58 -14.30 -14.12
CA THR A 261 -25.83 -13.70 -14.63
C THR A 261 -27.06 -14.54 -14.25
N ALA A 262 -26.94 -15.86 -14.16
CA ALA A 262 -28.04 -16.75 -13.75
C ALA A 262 -28.39 -16.64 -12.25
N ASN A 263 -27.39 -16.35 -11.39
CA ASN A 263 -27.61 -16.19 -9.95
C ASN A 263 -28.18 -14.82 -9.57
N ASN A 264 -27.76 -13.75 -10.25
CA ASN A 264 -28.29 -12.39 -10.00
C ASN A 264 -29.66 -12.14 -10.64
N GLY A 265 -30.07 -12.94 -11.62
CA GLY A 265 -31.40 -12.86 -12.22
C GLY A 265 -32.55 -13.44 -11.37
N ARG A 266 -32.25 -14.04 -10.21
CA ARG A 266 -33.28 -14.67 -9.32
C ARG A 266 -33.66 -13.83 -8.10
N MET A 267 -33.12 -12.63 -7.92
CA MET A 267 -33.48 -11.75 -6.80
C MET A 267 -34.37 -10.57 -7.17
N THR A 268 -35.22 -10.67 -8.18
CA THR A 268 -36.31 -9.73 -8.37
C THR A 268 -37.62 -10.43 -7.97
N GLY A 269 -37.98 -10.40 -6.70
CA GLY A 269 -39.29 -10.68 -6.19
C GLY A 269 -40.19 -9.44 -6.26
N PRO A 270 -41.55 -9.60 -6.21
CA PRO A 270 -42.49 -8.69 -6.82
C PRO A 270 -42.75 -7.41 -6.02
N ALA A 271 -42.92 -6.33 -6.77
CA ALA A 271 -43.49 -5.08 -6.29
C ALA A 271 -44.94 -5.24 -5.80
N GLY A 272 -45.22 -4.70 -4.64
CA GLY A 272 -46.60 -4.61 -4.19
C GLY A 272 -46.80 -3.84 -2.88
N ALA A 273 -47.48 -2.69 -3.01
CA ALA A 273 -48.27 -1.99 -2.01
C ALA A 273 -47.67 -0.81 -1.24
N THR A 274 -47.94 0.36 -1.80
CA THR A 274 -48.18 1.66 -1.15
C THR A 274 -48.90 1.57 0.20
N ARG A 275 -48.37 2.30 1.21
CA ARG A 275 -49.22 3.03 2.19
C ARG A 275 -48.54 4.31 2.66
N THR A 276 -49.19 5.38 2.37
CA THR A 276 -49.04 6.77 2.86
C THR A 276 -49.52 6.90 4.30
N SER A 277 -48.77 7.65 5.11
CA SER A 277 -49.18 8.57 6.18
C SER A 277 -47.93 8.93 6.96
N GLY A 278 -47.49 10.17 7.08
CA GLY A 278 -48.13 11.39 7.43
C GLY A 278 -47.78 11.78 8.87
N ILE A 279 -47.29 13.03 9.04
CA ILE A 279 -47.22 13.80 10.29
C ILE A 279 -45.82 13.91 10.91
N VAL A 280 -45.10 15.00 10.62
CA VAL A 280 -44.97 16.32 11.32
C VAL A 280 -44.47 16.22 12.77
N GLY A 281 -43.32 16.86 13.01
CA GLY A 281 -42.84 17.25 14.32
C GLY A 281 -41.54 18.06 14.23
N ARG A 282 -41.67 19.38 14.13
CA ARG A 282 -40.57 20.36 14.36
C ARG A 282 -40.43 20.59 15.85
N ASN A 283 -39.17 20.83 16.28
CA ASN A 283 -38.70 21.91 17.17
C ASN A 283 -37.26 21.59 17.51
N GLY A 284 -36.28 22.41 17.53
CA GLY A 284 -36.15 23.84 17.60
C GLY A 284 -34.77 24.14 18.15
N ASP A 285 -34.15 25.18 17.67
CA ASP A 285 -33.00 25.88 18.21
C ASP A 285 -31.61 25.39 17.80
N GLY A 286 -31.18 25.94 16.65
CA GLY A 286 -29.76 26.07 16.31
C GLY A 286 -29.07 27.11 17.20
N ARG A 287 -27.91 26.76 17.67
CA ARG A 287 -26.79 27.68 17.92
C ARG A 287 -25.49 26.92 18.12
N PRO A 288 -24.34 27.39 17.58
CA PRO A 288 -23.05 26.75 17.74
C PRO A 288 -22.41 27.10 19.08
N VAL A 289 -21.72 26.12 19.68
CA VAL A 289 -20.91 26.30 20.89
C VAL A 289 -19.46 26.58 20.49
N PRO A 290 -18.78 27.54 21.13
CA PRO A 290 -17.43 27.96 20.73
C PRO A 290 -16.33 27.03 21.25
N ARG A 291 -15.30 26.90 20.43
CA ARG A 291 -14.02 26.27 20.77
C ARG A 291 -13.23 27.17 21.71
N SER A 292 -12.79 26.64 22.84
CA SER A 292 -11.73 27.25 23.64
C SER A 292 -10.40 26.60 23.30
N GLY A 293 -9.43 27.47 22.93
CA GLY A 293 -8.05 27.12 22.73
C GLY A 293 -7.27 27.19 24.03
N GLY A 294 -6.03 26.74 24.02
CA GLY A 294 -5.07 26.95 25.08
C GLY A 294 -3.79 26.16 24.89
N ASP A 295 -2.76 26.87 24.74
CA ASP A 295 -1.39 26.76 24.28
C ASP A 295 -0.38 26.15 25.27
N THR A 296 0.69 25.62 24.73
CA THR A 296 2.15 25.82 24.87
C THR A 296 2.99 24.89 25.74
N GLY A 297 4.05 24.41 25.14
CA GLY A 297 5.46 24.54 25.56
C GLY A 297 6.30 23.26 25.76
N LEU A 298 7.20 23.05 24.94
CA LEU A 298 8.66 23.16 24.76
C LEU A 298 9.58 22.02 25.25
N LEU A 299 10.31 21.45 24.35
CA LEU A 299 11.76 21.28 24.03
C LEU A 299 12.58 20.09 24.58
N ALA A 300 13.17 19.31 23.81
CA ALA A 300 14.47 19.07 23.13
C ALA A 300 15.08 17.67 23.31
N GLY A 301 15.65 17.13 22.25
CA GLY A 301 16.56 15.98 22.32
C GLY A 301 16.75 15.24 20.98
N LEU A 302 17.91 15.45 20.36
CA LEU A 302 18.26 15.10 18.98
C LEU A 302 18.89 13.72 18.80
N SER A 303 18.54 13.15 17.67
CA SER A 303 19.34 12.42 16.70
C SER A 303 19.97 11.08 17.06
N ARG A 304 19.51 10.06 16.34
CA ARG A 304 20.24 8.97 15.66
C ARG A 304 19.30 7.81 15.33
N TRP A 305 18.85 7.70 14.07
CA TRP A 305 18.40 6.40 13.56
C TRP A 305 18.41 6.43 12.03
N GLY A 306 19.20 5.54 11.47
CA GLY A 306 19.22 5.24 10.03
C GLY A 306 18.08 4.30 9.68
N ALA A 307 17.56 4.49 8.48
CA ALA A 307 16.48 3.73 7.91
C ALA A 307 16.81 2.23 7.78
N ALA A 308 16.18 1.45 8.64
CA ALA A 308 15.78 0.09 8.31
C ALA A 308 14.28 0.06 8.65
N GLY A 309 13.44 -0.12 7.66
CA GLY A 309 12.04 -0.42 7.89
C GLY A 309 11.97 -1.62 8.85
N PRO A 310 11.04 -1.65 9.80
CA PRO A 310 10.94 -2.74 10.75
C PRO A 310 10.60 -4.02 10.00
N GLY A 311 11.61 -4.88 9.85
CA GLY A 311 11.35 -6.25 9.44
C GLY A 311 10.44 -6.90 10.47
N TRP A 312 9.41 -7.56 10.02
CA TRP A 312 8.54 -8.42 10.80
C TRP A 312 9.39 -9.37 11.66
N PRO A 313 9.25 -9.46 12.99
CA PRO A 313 10.12 -10.26 13.82
C PRO A 313 10.04 -11.74 13.43
N PRO A 314 11.14 -12.50 13.47
CA PRO A 314 11.11 -13.94 13.22
C PRO A 314 10.23 -14.62 14.29
N ASN A 315 9.38 -15.52 13.85
CA ASN A 315 8.54 -16.35 14.69
C ASN A 315 9.44 -17.14 15.68
N PRO A 316 9.20 -17.15 17.00
CA PRO A 316 10.00 -17.91 17.94
C PRO A 316 9.89 -19.39 17.61
N ARG A 317 11.02 -20.02 17.36
CA ARG A 317 11.13 -21.47 17.14
C ARG A 317 10.68 -22.18 18.40
N GLY A 318 9.71 -23.07 18.27
CA GLY A 318 9.41 -24.09 19.28
C GLY A 318 10.58 -25.06 19.43
N PRO A 319 10.76 -25.70 20.60
CA PRO A 319 11.92 -26.53 20.91
C PRO A 319 11.97 -27.77 20.01
N GLY A 320 13.16 -28.05 19.49
CA GLY A 320 13.45 -29.19 18.64
C GLY A 320 13.20 -30.52 19.37
N GLY A 321 12.47 -31.40 18.71
CA GLY A 321 12.36 -32.81 19.06
C GLY A 321 13.00 -33.66 17.95
N THR A 322 14.09 -34.32 18.28
CA THR A 322 14.73 -35.39 17.51
C THR A 322 13.90 -36.67 17.65
N GLY A 323 13.67 -37.40 16.55
CA GLY A 323 13.20 -38.78 16.70
C GLY A 323 12.53 -39.41 15.48
N SER A 324 13.33 -40.17 14.75
CA SER A 324 13.11 -41.48 14.11
C SER A 324 11.85 -41.74 13.24
N ALA A 325 12.19 -42.34 12.09
CA ALA A 325 11.29 -42.97 11.13
C ALA A 325 10.42 -44.10 11.73
N GLY A 326 9.15 -44.14 11.30
CA GLY A 326 8.24 -45.24 11.62
C GLY A 326 7.03 -45.23 10.72
N ALA A 327 6.85 -46.37 10.05
CA ALA A 327 5.86 -46.66 9.01
C ALA A 327 4.39 -46.51 9.41
N GLY A 328 3.60 -46.14 8.45
CA GLY A 328 2.22 -46.49 8.12
C GLY A 328 1.21 -46.82 9.22
N HIS A 329 0.08 -46.09 9.15
CA HIS A 329 -1.25 -46.75 9.30
C HIS A 329 -2.31 -45.86 8.70
N VAL A 330 -3.02 -46.45 7.72
CA VAL A 330 -4.26 -45.97 7.14
C VAL A 330 -5.36 -46.11 8.20
N TYR A 331 -6.10 -45.04 8.50
CA TYR A 331 -7.38 -45.09 9.15
C TYR A 331 -8.45 -44.55 8.21
N VAL A 332 -9.25 -45.47 7.71
CA VAL A 332 -10.53 -45.22 7.06
C VAL A 332 -11.57 -45.04 8.17
N SER A 333 -12.24 -43.90 8.28
CA SER A 333 -13.51 -43.81 8.94
C SER A 333 -14.53 -43.13 8.03
N ARG A 334 -15.67 -43.77 8.00
CA ARG A 334 -16.78 -43.62 7.08
C ARG A 334 -17.81 -42.66 7.67
N ALA A 335 -18.43 -41.91 6.78
CA ALA A 335 -19.83 -41.45 6.79
C ALA A 335 -20.17 -40.17 7.57
N GLY A 336 -20.59 -39.19 6.82
CA GLY A 336 -21.43 -38.06 7.12
C GLY A 336 -21.66 -37.30 5.85
N ALA A 337 -22.79 -37.50 5.18
CA ALA A 337 -23.17 -36.76 3.98
C ALA A 337 -23.55 -35.35 4.36
N GLU A 338 -22.88 -34.36 3.80
CA GLU A 338 -23.30 -32.96 3.77
C GLU A 338 -23.49 -32.51 2.31
N PRO A 339 -24.37 -31.52 2.05
CA PRO A 339 -24.87 -31.24 0.72
C PRO A 339 -23.86 -30.51 -0.17
N ASP A 340 -23.95 -30.79 -1.45
CA ASP A 340 -23.15 -30.33 -2.56
C ASP A 340 -22.79 -28.82 -2.51
N GLY A 341 -21.67 -28.51 -1.91
CA GLY A 341 -20.91 -27.28 -2.18
C GLY A 341 -19.94 -27.57 -3.32
N ALA A 342 -20.24 -27.12 -4.52
CA ALA A 342 -19.31 -27.16 -5.63
C ALA A 342 -18.06 -26.33 -5.27
N ALA A 343 -17.05 -27.01 -4.79
CA ALA A 343 -15.72 -26.41 -4.61
C ALA A 343 -15.14 -26.09 -6.00
N PHE A 344 -15.15 -24.83 -6.36
CA PHE A 344 -14.48 -24.35 -7.55
C PHE A 344 -12.97 -24.39 -7.30
N HIS A 345 -12.33 -25.47 -7.69
CA HIS A 345 -10.89 -25.54 -7.83
C HIS A 345 -10.48 -24.75 -9.08
N VAL A 346 -10.05 -23.50 -8.90
CA VAL A 346 -9.27 -22.81 -9.91
C VAL A 346 -7.86 -23.42 -9.85
N SER A 347 -7.60 -24.34 -10.75
CA SER A 347 -6.27 -24.96 -10.87
C SER A 347 -5.24 -23.90 -11.28
N ALA A 348 -4.23 -23.68 -10.46
CA ALA A 348 -3.09 -22.77 -10.72
C ALA A 348 -2.16 -23.27 -11.86
N ARG A 349 -2.62 -24.19 -12.71
CA ARG A 349 -1.83 -24.74 -13.83
C ARG A 349 -1.87 -23.92 -15.11
N ASP A 350 -2.54 -22.77 -15.11
CA ASP A 350 -2.58 -21.89 -16.28
C ASP A 350 -1.40 -20.91 -16.25
N GLY A 351 -0.16 -21.37 -16.51
CA GLY A 351 0.97 -20.55 -17.04
C GLY A 351 1.35 -19.26 -16.32
N ALA A 352 0.76 -18.93 -15.17
CA ALA A 352 1.08 -17.75 -14.40
C ALA A 352 2.40 -17.97 -13.65
N ALA A 353 3.36 -17.09 -13.85
CA ALA A 353 4.67 -17.13 -13.18
C ALA A 353 4.49 -17.16 -11.64
N ASP A 354 5.32 -17.95 -10.95
CA ASP A 354 5.38 -17.93 -9.48
C ASP A 354 5.70 -16.49 -9.01
N PRO A 355 4.91 -15.87 -8.12
CA PRO A 355 5.15 -14.53 -7.61
C PRO A 355 6.56 -14.35 -7.03
N ARG A 356 7.14 -15.39 -6.44
CA ARG A 356 8.51 -15.37 -5.90
C ARG A 356 9.54 -15.17 -7.01
N ALA A 357 9.41 -15.91 -8.11
CA ALA A 357 10.30 -15.78 -9.25
C ALA A 357 10.11 -14.42 -9.96
N ALA A 358 8.87 -13.97 -10.13
CA ALA A 358 8.57 -12.66 -10.70
C ALA A 358 9.13 -11.52 -9.85
N TRP A 359 9.02 -11.63 -8.52
CA TRP A 359 9.58 -10.65 -7.59
C TRP A 359 11.11 -10.65 -7.59
N ALA A 360 11.74 -11.84 -7.59
CA ALA A 360 13.20 -11.93 -7.66
C ALA A 360 13.74 -11.33 -8.96
N GLN A 361 13.10 -11.63 -10.09
CA GLN A 361 13.46 -11.02 -11.36
C GLN A 361 13.31 -9.49 -11.32
N TYR A 362 12.17 -9.00 -10.83
CA TYR A 362 11.91 -7.56 -10.67
C TYR A 362 12.98 -6.88 -9.81
N ALA A 363 13.29 -7.48 -8.66
CA ALA A 363 14.25 -6.90 -7.73
C ALA A 363 15.68 -6.89 -8.29
N LEU A 364 16.10 -7.96 -8.95
CA LEU A 364 17.45 -8.05 -9.50
C LEU A 364 17.62 -7.19 -10.77
N ASP A 365 16.57 -6.98 -11.55
CA ASP A 365 16.62 -6.18 -12.78
C ASP A 365 16.39 -4.68 -12.52
N ALA A 366 15.99 -4.28 -11.32
CA ALA A 366 15.89 -2.87 -10.93
C ALA A 366 17.27 -2.22 -10.81
N GLU A 367 17.38 -0.94 -11.23
CA GLU A 367 18.61 -0.17 -11.06
C GLU A 367 18.95 0.00 -9.57
N VAL A 368 20.23 -0.11 -9.22
CA VAL A 368 20.71 0.16 -7.86
C VAL A 368 20.63 1.67 -7.59
N MET A 369 19.87 2.04 -6.56
CA MET A 369 19.73 3.44 -6.16
C MET A 369 20.87 3.89 -5.26
N CYS A 370 21.24 3.05 -4.31
CA CYS A 370 22.22 3.34 -3.28
C CYS A 370 23.20 2.18 -3.09
N VAL A 371 24.47 2.52 -2.94
CA VAL A 371 25.51 1.61 -2.45
C VAL A 371 26.00 2.16 -1.10
N GLN A 372 25.84 1.37 -0.04
CA GLN A 372 26.28 1.77 1.29
C GLN A 372 27.81 1.88 1.32
N ARG A 373 28.33 3.04 1.68
CA ARG A 373 29.76 3.34 1.80
C ARG A 373 30.08 3.94 3.16
N GLY A 374 31.36 4.06 3.49
CA GLY A 374 31.84 4.64 4.73
C GLY A 374 31.44 6.11 4.92
N GLU A 375 31.68 6.61 6.12
CA GLU A 375 31.39 7.99 6.50
C GLU A 375 32.07 9.00 5.55
N GLY A 376 31.37 10.05 5.16
CA GLY A 376 31.87 11.06 4.23
C GLY A 376 31.85 10.66 2.75
N GLN A 377 31.47 9.43 2.42
CA GLN A 377 31.34 8.97 1.03
C GLN A 377 29.89 9.07 0.53
N GLY A 378 29.70 9.49 -0.73
CA GLY A 378 28.41 9.50 -1.39
C GLY A 378 27.89 8.08 -1.65
N TRP A 379 26.61 7.84 -1.39
CA TRP A 379 25.98 6.51 -1.56
C TRP A 379 25.33 6.31 -2.93
N SER A 380 25.41 7.29 -3.82
CA SER A 380 24.82 7.17 -5.17
C SER A 380 25.46 6.03 -5.96
N ALA A 381 24.63 5.18 -6.53
CA ALA A 381 25.07 4.12 -7.43
C ALA A 381 25.36 4.69 -8.84
N PRO A 382 26.21 4.02 -9.63
CA PRO A 382 26.41 4.35 -11.03
C PRO A 382 25.08 4.30 -11.82
N PRO A 383 24.82 5.25 -12.73
CA PRO A 383 23.61 5.23 -13.55
C PRO A 383 23.52 3.96 -14.43
N GLY A 384 22.32 3.38 -14.48
CA GLY A 384 22.05 2.19 -15.31
C GLY A 384 22.56 0.86 -14.72
N LEU A 385 23.18 0.88 -13.53
CA LEU A 385 23.62 -0.34 -12.86
C LEU A 385 22.42 -1.06 -12.26
N THR A 386 22.04 -2.22 -12.81
CA THR A 386 21.07 -3.12 -12.16
C THR A 386 21.74 -3.95 -11.06
N PHE A 387 20.96 -4.47 -10.10
CA PHE A 387 21.55 -5.37 -9.08
C PHE A 387 22.10 -6.64 -9.71
N ARG A 388 21.45 -7.15 -10.76
CA ARG A 388 21.90 -8.30 -11.55
C ARG A 388 23.24 -8.05 -12.25
N ASP A 389 23.43 -6.85 -12.83
CA ASP A 389 24.70 -6.49 -13.45
C ASP A 389 25.80 -6.37 -12.40
N TRP A 390 25.50 -5.86 -11.21
CA TRP A 390 26.45 -5.81 -10.11
C TRP A 390 26.89 -7.22 -9.66
N LEU A 391 25.93 -8.16 -9.51
CA LEU A 391 26.21 -9.58 -9.22
C LEU A 391 27.14 -10.22 -10.26
N ARG A 392 27.00 -9.83 -11.53
CA ARG A 392 27.80 -10.36 -12.65
C ARG A 392 29.13 -9.63 -12.85
N GLY A 393 29.48 -8.72 -11.95
CA GLY A 393 30.71 -7.91 -12.05
C GLY A 393 30.68 -6.95 -13.25
N ARG A 394 29.49 -6.58 -13.72
CA ARG A 394 29.30 -5.57 -14.76
C ARG A 394 29.04 -4.22 -14.09
N GLY A 395 29.74 -3.18 -14.52
CA GLY A 395 29.60 -1.86 -13.95
C GLY A 395 30.89 -1.34 -13.31
N CYS A 396 30.81 -0.11 -12.75
CA CYS A 396 31.98 0.60 -12.20
C CYS A 396 32.13 0.43 -10.69
N GLU A 397 31.38 -0.47 -10.06
CA GLU A 397 31.50 -0.70 -8.61
C GLU A 397 32.67 -1.65 -8.36
N GLU A 398 33.60 -1.20 -7.48
CA GLU A 398 34.88 -1.90 -7.29
C GLU A 398 34.78 -3.22 -6.51
N ARG A 399 33.68 -3.41 -5.76
CA ARG A 399 33.45 -4.61 -4.97
C ARG A 399 32.21 -5.37 -5.41
N PRO A 400 32.19 -6.72 -5.23
CA PRO A 400 30.97 -7.48 -5.44
C PRO A 400 29.91 -7.13 -4.37
N PRO A 401 28.59 -7.29 -4.69
CA PRO A 401 27.54 -7.09 -3.72
C PRO A 401 27.48 -8.21 -2.69
N THR A 402 26.98 -7.88 -1.51
CA THR A 402 26.74 -8.77 -0.38
C THR A 402 25.24 -8.98 -0.14
N LEU A 403 24.87 -9.90 0.75
CA LEU A 403 23.47 -10.05 1.21
C LEU A 403 22.95 -8.78 1.90
N ALA A 404 23.80 -8.04 2.59
CA ALA A 404 23.43 -6.76 3.19
C ALA A 404 23.09 -5.72 2.12
N ASP A 405 23.84 -5.67 1.02
CA ASP A 405 23.53 -4.80 -0.12
C ASP A 405 22.21 -5.19 -0.79
N LEU A 406 21.95 -6.51 -0.94
CA LEU A 406 20.68 -7.00 -1.48
C LEU A 406 19.50 -6.60 -0.57
N SER A 407 19.60 -6.84 0.73
CA SER A 407 18.57 -6.46 1.69
C SER A 407 18.31 -4.95 1.67
N TYR A 408 19.37 -4.16 1.54
CA TYR A 408 19.26 -2.72 1.41
C TYR A 408 18.61 -2.30 0.08
N HIS A 409 19.00 -2.94 -1.03
CA HIS A 409 18.40 -2.70 -2.35
C HIS A 409 16.90 -2.98 -2.35
N LEU A 410 16.46 -4.10 -1.75
CA LEU A 410 15.03 -4.43 -1.61
C LEU A 410 14.24 -3.33 -0.88
N SER A 411 14.84 -2.65 0.10
CA SER A 411 14.23 -1.53 0.80
C SER A 411 14.07 -0.25 -0.05
N THR A 412 14.67 -0.22 -1.25
CA THR A 412 14.56 0.89 -2.22
C THR A 412 13.61 0.61 -3.37
N LEU A 413 12.88 -0.50 -3.32
CA LEU A 413 11.85 -0.86 -4.29
C LEU A 413 10.47 -0.46 -3.78
N PHE A 414 9.67 0.17 -4.62
CA PHE A 414 8.41 0.80 -4.25
C PHE A 414 7.24 0.36 -5.14
N PRO A 415 7.01 -0.96 -5.36
CA PRO A 415 5.88 -1.43 -6.14
C PRO A 415 4.55 -1.17 -5.43
N PRO A 416 3.41 -1.28 -6.12
CA PRO A 416 2.08 -1.15 -5.50
C PRO A 416 1.81 -2.13 -4.36
N VAL A 417 2.35 -3.35 -4.47
CA VAL A 417 2.36 -4.36 -3.41
C VAL A 417 3.80 -4.81 -3.23
N ARG A 418 4.35 -4.62 -2.03
CA ARG A 418 5.73 -4.98 -1.70
C ARG A 418 5.76 -6.20 -0.77
N PRO A 419 6.43 -7.30 -1.16
CA PRO A 419 6.59 -8.44 -0.27
C PRO A 419 7.80 -8.23 0.65
N GLN A 420 7.57 -8.28 1.96
CA GLN A 420 8.57 -8.15 3.02
C GLN A 420 8.39 -9.21 4.12
N GLY A 421 8.14 -10.47 3.72
CA GLY A 421 7.69 -11.52 4.62
C GLY A 421 6.18 -11.48 4.88
N HIS A 422 5.57 -10.37 4.55
CA HIS A 422 4.15 -10.07 4.46
C HIS A 422 3.89 -9.35 3.14
N LEU A 423 2.65 -9.06 2.80
CA LEU A 423 2.29 -8.25 1.64
C LEU A 423 1.87 -6.86 2.12
N GLU A 424 2.59 -5.85 1.68
CA GLU A 424 2.38 -4.44 2.01
C GLU A 424 1.73 -3.74 0.81
N LEU A 425 0.47 -3.36 0.96
CA LEU A 425 -0.27 -2.61 -0.04
C LEU A 425 -0.04 -1.11 0.15
N ARG A 426 0.52 -0.42 -0.87
CA ARG A 426 1.10 0.92 -0.78
C ARG A 426 0.34 2.02 -1.53
N VAL A 427 -0.84 1.71 -2.04
CA VAL A 427 -1.49 2.55 -3.07
C VAL A 427 -2.45 3.61 -2.54
N ILE A 428 -2.78 3.59 -1.24
CA ILE A 428 -3.83 4.41 -0.66
C ILE A 428 -3.26 5.76 -0.21
N ASP A 429 -3.89 6.86 -0.60
CA ASP A 429 -3.56 8.20 -0.12
C ASP A 429 -3.83 8.31 1.40
N ALA A 430 -3.05 9.10 2.12
CA ALA A 430 -3.30 9.38 3.52
C ALA A 430 -4.73 9.91 3.74
N GLN A 431 -5.36 9.45 4.82
CA GLN A 431 -6.75 9.76 5.16
C GLN A 431 -6.83 10.68 6.39
N PRO A 432 -7.80 11.59 6.46
CA PRO A 432 -7.91 12.52 7.58
C PRO A 432 -8.35 11.81 8.87
N GLY A 433 -7.83 12.28 9.99
CA GLY A 433 -8.21 11.78 11.31
C GLY A 433 -8.04 10.27 11.45
N ASP A 434 -9.11 9.59 11.83
CA ASP A 434 -9.15 8.13 11.96
C ASP A 434 -9.64 7.42 10.69
N GLY A 435 -9.73 8.15 9.56
CA GLY A 435 -10.15 7.60 8.27
C GLY A 435 -9.28 6.44 7.76
N TRP A 436 -8.05 6.30 8.28
CA TRP A 436 -7.16 5.17 7.99
C TRP A 436 -7.73 3.80 8.41
N ILE A 437 -8.69 3.78 9.36
CA ILE A 437 -9.34 2.54 9.84
C ILE A 437 -10.11 1.87 8.70
N VAL A 438 -10.75 2.67 7.83
CA VAL A 438 -11.57 2.13 6.74
C VAL A 438 -10.75 1.32 5.73
N PRO A 439 -9.67 1.83 5.11
CA PRO A 439 -8.86 1.02 4.20
C PRO A 439 -8.22 -0.18 4.89
N ALA A 440 -7.79 -0.05 6.15
CA ALA A 440 -7.24 -1.18 6.90
C ALA A 440 -8.29 -2.29 7.10
N ALA A 441 -9.52 -1.94 7.48
CA ALA A 441 -10.62 -2.88 7.67
C ALA A 441 -11.06 -3.52 6.35
N VAL A 442 -11.21 -2.74 5.28
CA VAL A 442 -11.63 -3.24 3.97
C VAL A 442 -10.58 -4.21 3.40
N VAL A 443 -9.31 -3.82 3.37
CA VAL A 443 -8.24 -4.66 2.81
C VAL A 443 -8.07 -5.95 3.59
N SER A 444 -8.05 -5.90 4.93
CA SER A 444 -7.93 -7.12 5.75
C SER A 444 -9.11 -8.05 5.56
N ALA A 445 -10.34 -7.52 5.54
CA ALA A 445 -11.55 -8.31 5.35
C ALA A 445 -11.57 -9.00 3.98
N LEU A 446 -11.21 -8.29 2.91
CA LEU A 446 -11.14 -8.84 1.55
C LEU A 446 -10.00 -9.85 1.38
N ALA A 447 -8.91 -9.72 2.14
CA ALA A 447 -7.77 -10.62 2.05
C ALA A 447 -7.95 -11.91 2.89
N ASP A 448 -8.65 -11.82 4.05
CA ASP A 448 -8.66 -12.91 5.04
C ASP A 448 -9.96 -13.74 5.03
N ASP A 449 -11.04 -13.21 4.45
CA ASP A 449 -12.30 -13.97 4.31
C ASP A 449 -12.40 -14.60 2.91
N PRO A 450 -12.60 -15.94 2.81
CA PRO A 450 -12.59 -16.64 1.52
C PRO A 450 -13.69 -16.20 0.55
N VAL A 451 -14.86 -15.88 1.09
CA VAL A 451 -16.01 -15.45 0.27
C VAL A 451 -15.76 -14.04 -0.25
N ALA A 452 -15.32 -13.14 0.62
CA ALA A 452 -15.01 -11.78 0.24
C ALA A 452 -13.81 -11.70 -0.73
N ALA A 453 -12.76 -12.51 -0.52
CA ALA A 453 -11.62 -12.60 -1.42
C ALA A 453 -12.02 -12.99 -2.86
N GLN A 454 -12.93 -13.95 -2.98
CA GLN A 454 -13.44 -14.37 -4.28
C GLN A 454 -14.33 -13.31 -4.94
N GLN A 455 -15.24 -12.70 -4.18
CA GLN A 455 -16.09 -11.62 -4.66
C GLN A 455 -15.27 -10.40 -5.11
N ALA A 456 -14.30 -10.02 -4.31
CA ALA A 456 -13.40 -8.92 -4.61
C ALA A 456 -12.54 -9.16 -5.86
N MET A 457 -12.05 -10.39 -6.06
CA MET A 457 -11.31 -10.76 -7.27
C MET A 457 -12.18 -10.60 -8.52
N VAL A 458 -13.44 -11.02 -8.46
CA VAL A 458 -14.40 -10.87 -9.58
C VAL A 458 -14.71 -9.41 -9.85
N ALA A 459 -15.02 -8.64 -8.80
CA ALA A 459 -15.35 -7.23 -8.90
C ALA A 459 -14.18 -6.41 -9.48
N ALA A 460 -12.99 -6.53 -8.88
CA ALA A 460 -11.79 -5.85 -9.33
C ALA A 460 -11.35 -6.30 -10.72
N GLY A 461 -11.51 -7.58 -11.05
CA GLY A 461 -11.17 -8.13 -12.37
C GLY A 461 -11.92 -7.46 -13.53
N SER A 462 -13.13 -6.93 -13.29
CA SER A 462 -13.87 -6.20 -14.32
C SER A 462 -13.13 -4.96 -14.82
N VAL A 463 -12.44 -4.25 -13.92
CA VAL A 463 -11.68 -3.02 -14.19
C VAL A 463 -10.48 -3.25 -15.11
N TRP A 464 -9.96 -4.49 -15.14
CA TRP A 464 -8.76 -4.85 -15.91
C TRP A 464 -9.04 -5.33 -17.34
N ARG A 465 -10.32 -5.65 -17.67
CA ARG A 465 -10.66 -6.30 -18.97
C ARG A 465 -10.56 -5.38 -20.16
N ASP A 466 -10.80 -4.08 -20.00
CA ASP A 466 -10.95 -3.12 -21.09
C ASP A 466 -9.81 -2.09 -21.21
N GLY A 467 -8.70 -2.29 -20.48
CA GLY A 467 -7.57 -1.36 -20.48
C GLY A 467 -6.42 -1.74 -21.41
N PRO A 468 -5.78 -0.77 -22.12
CA PRO A 468 -4.51 -1.02 -22.79
C PRO A 468 -3.45 -1.37 -21.75
N GLY A 469 -2.60 -2.32 -22.12
CA GLY A 469 -1.48 -2.76 -21.30
C GLY A 469 -0.50 -1.65 -20.90
N PRO A 470 0.51 -1.96 -20.02
CA PRO A 470 1.46 -0.99 -19.51
C PRO A 470 2.13 -0.24 -20.66
N VAL A 471 2.21 1.08 -20.48
CA VAL A 471 2.91 1.98 -21.39
C VAL A 471 4.39 1.64 -21.34
N ARG A 472 4.94 1.16 -22.46
CA ARG A 472 6.39 1.08 -22.63
C ARG A 472 6.93 2.51 -22.66
N SER A 473 7.86 2.82 -21.77
CA SER A 473 8.54 4.11 -21.71
C SER A 473 9.33 4.35 -23.00
N GLY A 474 8.79 5.20 -23.85
CA GLY A 474 9.57 5.85 -24.90
C GLY A 474 10.14 7.13 -24.34
N ALA A 475 11.46 7.24 -24.25
CA ALA A 475 12.13 8.49 -23.93
C ALA A 475 11.83 9.52 -25.02
N GLY A 476 11.27 10.67 -24.68
CA GLY A 476 11.18 11.78 -25.63
C GLY A 476 10.13 12.83 -25.32
N GLN A 477 10.64 14.00 -25.09
CA GLN A 477 10.11 15.36 -25.26
C GLN A 477 9.33 16.03 -24.15
N ARG A 478 9.95 17.14 -23.72
CA ARG A 478 9.57 18.08 -22.67
C ARG A 478 8.52 19.08 -23.16
N GLY A 479 7.44 19.24 -22.44
CA GLY A 479 6.58 20.42 -22.50
C GLY A 479 6.51 21.04 -21.10
N ALA A 480 7.03 22.24 -20.94
CA ALA A 480 6.96 23.00 -19.71
C ALA A 480 5.58 23.64 -19.57
N GLY A 481 4.94 23.49 -18.40
CA GLY A 481 3.83 24.40 -18.06
C GLY A 481 2.59 23.83 -17.41
N GLN A 482 2.59 22.61 -16.85
CA GLN A 482 1.45 22.13 -16.05
C GLN A 482 1.84 21.95 -14.58
N HIS A 483 1.01 22.46 -13.67
CA HIS A 483 1.24 22.44 -12.21
C HIS A 483 1.00 21.08 -11.55
N GLY A 484 0.60 20.05 -12.31
CA GLY A 484 0.46 18.66 -11.90
C GLY A 484 1.25 17.73 -12.84
N PRO A 485 1.46 16.46 -12.46
CA PRO A 485 2.08 15.51 -13.36
C PRO A 485 1.22 15.34 -14.62
N ALA A 486 1.85 15.50 -15.79
CA ALA A 486 1.19 15.21 -17.06
C ALA A 486 0.84 13.71 -17.13
N ALA A 487 -0.20 13.34 -17.85
CA ALA A 487 -0.41 11.95 -18.18
C ALA A 487 0.82 11.41 -18.96
N PRO A 488 1.34 10.21 -18.64
CA PRO A 488 2.47 9.66 -19.37
C PRO A 488 2.10 9.54 -20.86
N ASN A 489 2.80 10.28 -21.70
CA ASN A 489 2.56 10.31 -23.13
C ASN A 489 3.10 9.03 -23.79
N GLY A 490 2.26 8.31 -24.49
CA GLY A 490 2.73 7.27 -25.38
C GLY A 490 1.67 6.24 -25.74
N SER A 491 1.07 6.37 -26.87
CA SER A 491 0.04 5.59 -27.53
C SER A 491 -1.38 6.10 -27.25
N GLY A 492 -2.13 6.45 -28.29
CA GLY A 492 -3.47 7.05 -28.24
C GLY A 492 -4.58 6.10 -27.79
N GLY A 493 -4.29 5.16 -26.87
CA GLY A 493 -5.25 4.31 -26.19
C GLY A 493 -5.69 4.91 -24.86
N PRO A 494 -6.85 4.46 -24.29
CA PRO A 494 -7.31 4.89 -22.99
C PRO A 494 -6.25 4.58 -21.91
N PRO A 495 -6.11 5.41 -20.86
CA PRO A 495 -5.15 5.16 -19.78
C PRO A 495 -5.47 3.85 -19.04
N GLY A 496 -4.44 3.13 -18.62
CA GLY A 496 -4.59 1.91 -17.84
C GLY A 496 -5.36 2.14 -16.52
N PRO A 497 -5.85 1.07 -15.87
CA PRO A 497 -6.77 1.17 -14.73
C PRO A 497 -6.22 2.01 -13.56
N TRP A 498 -4.92 1.97 -13.32
CA TRP A 498 -4.27 2.78 -12.28
C TRP A 498 -4.40 4.29 -12.52
N LEU A 499 -4.13 4.74 -13.75
CA LEU A 499 -4.23 6.16 -14.09
C LEU A 499 -5.68 6.64 -14.22
N ARG A 500 -6.59 5.78 -14.67
CA ARG A 500 -8.04 6.05 -14.64
C ARG A 500 -8.50 6.30 -13.21
N ALA A 501 -8.13 5.39 -12.28
CA ALA A 501 -8.44 5.50 -10.86
C ALA A 501 -7.87 6.78 -10.24
N ALA A 502 -6.58 7.07 -10.47
CA ALA A 502 -5.95 8.27 -9.95
C ALA A 502 -6.59 9.56 -10.46
N ARG A 503 -7.04 9.58 -11.72
CA ARG A 503 -7.60 10.76 -12.35
C ARG A 503 -9.06 10.98 -11.99
N ALA A 504 -9.89 9.96 -12.11
CA ALA A 504 -11.33 10.06 -11.99
C ALA A 504 -11.87 9.70 -10.60
N GLY A 505 -11.13 8.91 -9.81
CA GLY A 505 -11.67 8.35 -8.58
C GLY A 505 -12.89 7.48 -8.91
N LEU A 506 -13.89 7.53 -8.04
CA LEU A 506 -15.17 6.83 -8.23
C LEU A 506 -16.15 7.54 -9.17
N ALA A 507 -15.78 8.67 -9.79
CA ALA A 507 -16.54 9.21 -10.92
C ALA A 507 -16.45 8.30 -12.18
N ASP A 508 -15.46 7.40 -12.24
CA ASP A 508 -15.42 6.33 -13.23
C ASP A 508 -16.44 5.24 -12.88
N PRO A 509 -17.41 4.93 -13.76
CA PRO A 509 -18.53 4.05 -13.42
C PRO A 509 -18.15 2.58 -13.19
N GLU A 510 -17.06 2.10 -13.82
CA GLU A 510 -16.58 0.73 -13.61
C GLU A 510 -15.88 0.61 -12.25
N LEU A 511 -15.02 1.57 -11.92
CA LEU A 511 -14.36 1.65 -10.63
C LEU A 511 -15.38 1.83 -9.50
N ALA A 512 -16.43 2.67 -9.72
CA ALA A 512 -17.50 2.84 -8.74
C ALA A 512 -18.31 1.56 -8.50
N ARG A 513 -18.57 0.77 -9.55
CA ARG A 513 -19.26 -0.53 -9.41
C ARG A 513 -18.38 -1.50 -8.64
N ALA A 514 -17.12 -1.66 -9.07
CA ALA A 514 -16.18 -2.56 -8.40
C ALA A 514 -15.96 -2.18 -6.93
N ALA A 515 -15.90 -0.88 -6.61
CA ALA A 515 -15.79 -0.40 -5.24
C ALA A 515 -17.03 -0.78 -4.41
N ARG A 516 -18.25 -0.58 -4.92
CA ARG A 516 -19.48 -0.99 -4.23
C ARG A 516 -19.47 -2.48 -3.91
N ASP A 517 -19.17 -3.31 -4.89
CA ASP A 517 -19.11 -4.76 -4.72
C ASP A 517 -18.04 -5.19 -3.70
N CYS A 518 -16.88 -4.52 -3.70
CA CYS A 518 -15.81 -4.77 -2.73
C CYS A 518 -16.20 -4.33 -1.31
N PHE A 519 -16.83 -3.17 -1.14
CA PHE A 519 -17.25 -2.67 0.18
C PHE A 519 -18.37 -3.51 0.77
N GLU A 520 -19.34 -3.97 -0.05
CA GLU A 520 -20.38 -4.91 0.38
C GLU A 520 -19.77 -6.25 0.85
N ALA A 521 -18.83 -6.79 0.08
CA ALA A 521 -18.11 -8.01 0.45
C ALA A 521 -17.30 -7.83 1.75
N ALA A 522 -16.65 -6.68 1.92
CA ALA A 522 -15.87 -6.37 3.11
C ALA A 522 -16.76 -6.24 4.37
N ASP A 523 -17.90 -5.53 4.30
CA ASP A 523 -18.82 -5.42 5.44
C ASP A 523 -19.37 -6.77 5.85
N ALA A 524 -19.77 -7.61 4.87
CA ALA A 524 -20.22 -8.97 5.14
C ALA A 524 -19.13 -9.81 5.81
N ALA A 525 -17.87 -9.69 5.37
CA ALA A 525 -16.72 -10.38 5.95
C ALA A 525 -16.42 -9.90 7.38
N LEU A 526 -16.44 -8.59 7.62
CA LEU A 526 -16.28 -8.00 8.95
C LEU A 526 -17.37 -8.49 9.91
N GLY A 527 -18.61 -8.64 9.41
CA GLY A 527 -19.71 -9.24 10.17
C GLY A 527 -19.43 -10.70 10.55
N ARG A 528 -18.95 -11.52 9.63
CA ARG A 528 -18.58 -12.94 9.89
C ARG A 528 -17.42 -13.05 10.87
N ALA A 529 -16.43 -12.15 10.76
CA ALA A 529 -15.27 -12.10 11.64
C ALA A 529 -15.61 -11.55 13.06
N GLY A 530 -16.83 -11.09 13.30
CA GLY A 530 -17.21 -10.47 14.58
C GLY A 530 -16.46 -9.18 14.85
N ALA A 531 -16.14 -8.41 13.83
CA ALA A 531 -15.47 -7.13 13.99
C ALA A 531 -16.29 -6.17 14.86
N ALA A 532 -15.58 -5.33 15.63
CA ALA A 532 -16.20 -4.37 16.54
C ALA A 532 -17.20 -3.45 15.80
N PRO A 533 -18.36 -3.15 16.41
CA PRO A 533 -19.42 -2.38 15.76
C PRO A 533 -18.99 -1.02 15.24
N ASP A 534 -18.07 -0.34 15.94
CA ASP A 534 -17.53 0.96 15.56
C ASP A 534 -16.67 0.88 14.29
N ILE A 535 -15.91 -0.19 14.11
CA ILE A 535 -15.12 -0.43 12.87
C ILE A 535 -16.08 -0.64 11.70
N ARG A 536 -17.10 -1.48 11.88
CA ARG A 536 -18.10 -1.72 10.84
C ARG A 536 -18.88 -0.44 10.48
N GLN A 537 -19.27 0.33 11.50
CA GLN A 537 -19.98 1.58 11.29
C GLN A 537 -19.14 2.57 10.45
N ARG A 538 -17.84 2.69 10.73
CA ARG A 538 -16.93 3.54 9.93
C ARG A 538 -16.86 3.11 8.47
N VAL A 539 -16.84 1.79 8.20
CA VAL A 539 -16.85 1.27 6.82
C VAL A 539 -18.18 1.59 6.15
N THR A 540 -19.30 1.44 6.85
CA THR A 540 -20.64 1.78 6.36
C THR A 540 -20.77 3.27 6.08
N ASP A 541 -20.37 4.14 7.02
CA ASP A 541 -20.43 5.60 6.88
C ASP A 541 -19.61 6.05 5.66
N PHE A 542 -18.40 5.52 5.51
CA PHE A 542 -17.55 5.82 4.34
C PHE A 542 -18.20 5.35 3.02
N ALA A 543 -18.79 4.16 3.03
CA ALA A 543 -19.48 3.65 1.86
C ALA A 543 -20.68 4.54 1.47
N GLU A 544 -21.47 4.98 2.44
CA GLU A 544 -22.61 5.88 2.24
C GLU A 544 -22.19 7.29 1.78
N GLU A 545 -21.11 7.80 2.35
CA GLU A 545 -20.62 9.15 2.05
C GLU A 545 -19.97 9.25 0.67
N TYR A 546 -19.17 8.24 0.31
CA TYR A 546 -18.35 8.26 -0.90
C TYR A 546 -18.74 7.19 -1.91
N VAL A 547 -18.67 5.91 -1.56
CA VAL A 547 -18.70 4.80 -2.54
C VAL A 547 -20.05 4.72 -3.26
N LEU A 548 -21.15 4.80 -2.51
CA LEU A 548 -22.51 4.72 -3.08
C LEU A 548 -22.85 5.95 -3.92
N ARG A 549 -22.20 7.07 -3.66
CA ARG A 549 -22.38 8.32 -4.41
C ARG A 549 -21.40 8.49 -5.57
N GLY A 550 -20.48 7.53 -5.80
CA GLY A 550 -19.44 7.64 -6.82
C GLY A 550 -18.43 8.76 -6.54
N ARG A 551 -18.15 9.02 -5.25
CA ARG A 551 -17.24 10.05 -4.75
C ARG A 551 -16.05 9.43 -4.03
N CYS A 552 -15.04 10.25 -3.77
CA CYS A 552 -13.90 9.93 -2.94
C CYS A 552 -13.52 11.16 -2.10
N PRO A 553 -12.68 11.05 -1.05
CA PRO A 553 -12.31 12.17 -0.17
C PRO A 553 -11.77 13.41 -0.91
N ALA A 554 -11.14 13.23 -2.07
CA ALA A 554 -10.71 14.38 -2.90
C ALA A 554 -11.88 15.27 -3.37
N ASP A 555 -13.10 14.75 -3.41
CA ASP A 555 -14.28 15.52 -3.83
C ASP A 555 -14.68 16.58 -2.80
N ASP A 556 -14.43 16.33 -1.51
CA ASP A 556 -14.73 17.30 -0.45
C ASP A 556 -13.84 18.53 -0.60
N THR A 557 -12.52 18.33 -0.79
CA THR A 557 -11.61 19.44 -1.09
C THR A 557 -11.99 20.20 -2.36
N LEU A 558 -12.49 19.51 -3.39
CA LEU A 558 -12.94 20.14 -4.63
C LEU A 558 -14.23 20.94 -4.46
N GLU A 559 -15.11 20.56 -3.54
CA GLU A 559 -16.34 21.28 -3.22
C GLU A 559 -16.08 22.51 -2.35
N GLU A 560 -15.17 22.42 -1.39
CA GLU A 560 -14.75 23.55 -0.56
C GLU A 560 -14.12 24.71 -1.37
N LEU A 561 -13.58 24.41 -2.56
CA LEU A 561 -12.95 25.40 -3.45
C LEU A 561 -13.91 25.98 -4.50
N ARG A 562 -15.17 25.54 -4.57
CA ARG A 562 -16.19 26.06 -5.48
C ARG A 562 -17.01 27.17 -4.86
#